data_fa86fe6177612f2c1d32bf7cf210f5a1
#
_entry.id   fa86fe6177612f2c1d32bf7cf210f5a1
#
_cell.length_a   1.000
_cell.length_b   1.000
_cell.length_c   1.000
_cell.angle_alpha   90.00
_cell.angle_beta   90.00
_cell.angle_gamma   90.00
#
_symmetry.space_group_name_H-M   'P 1'
#
loop_
_entity.id
_entity.type
_entity.pdbx_description
1 polymer ?
#
loop_
_entity_poly.entity_id
_entity_poly.type
_entity_poly.pdbx_seq_one_letter_code
_entity_poly.pdbx_strand_id
1 'polypeptide(L)'
;MPDGPSDGRYTHGHHESVLRSHRWRTAHNSAAYLLERLTPGDSVLDIGCGPGTITADLAALVAPGHVVALDRSPDIVDEAVALASDRGLDNVTGHVGDVHSIEFPDAHLDVVHAHQVLQHVADPVAALTEMARVVRPGGVVAARARADREHARR
;
A
#
# COMPACT_ATOMS: atom_id res chain seq x y z
N MET A 1 -4.23 1.17 -39.74
CA MET A 1 -4.11 1.00 -38.70
C MET A 1 -4.14 2.03 -37.81
N PRO A 2 -4.72 2.20 -37.19
CA PRO A 2 -4.80 3.12 -36.40
C PRO A 2 -4.20 3.07 -35.34
N ASP A 3 -3.67 3.52 -35.29
CA ASP A 3 -3.06 3.84 -34.45
C ASP A 3 -3.71 4.37 -33.44
N GLY A 4 -3.76 3.83 -32.55
CA GLY A 4 -4.00 4.42 -31.38
C GLY A 4 -3.21 5.65 -31.29
N PRO A 5 -3.64 6.61 -30.65
CA PRO A 5 -2.98 7.84 -30.59
C PRO A 5 -1.60 7.62 -30.09
N SER A 6 -0.68 8.06 -30.82
CA SER A 6 0.71 7.91 -30.45
C SER A 6 1.01 8.51 -29.10
N ASP A 7 0.28 9.55 -28.72
CA ASP A 7 0.47 10.17 -27.43
C ASP A 7 0.04 9.25 -26.29
N GLY A 8 -1.08 8.60 -26.46
CA GLY A 8 -1.54 7.63 -25.48
C GLY A 8 -0.56 6.49 -25.33
N ARG A 9 0.04 6.08 -26.44
CA ARG A 9 1.00 4.98 -26.42
C ARG A 9 2.29 5.37 -25.69
N TYR A 10 2.77 6.59 -25.87
CA TYR A 10 3.97 7.07 -25.19
C TYR A 10 3.72 7.14 -23.68
N THR A 11 2.63 7.76 -23.26
CA THR A 11 2.27 7.86 -21.86
C THR A 11 2.05 6.48 -21.26
N HIS A 12 1.46 5.58 -22.03
CA HIS A 12 1.21 4.23 -21.59
C HIS A 12 2.50 3.46 -21.39
N GLY A 13 3.49 3.62 -22.27
CA GLY A 13 4.77 2.98 -22.13
C GLY A 13 5.52 3.42 -20.88
N HIS A 14 5.51 4.72 -20.58
CA HIS A 14 6.12 5.25 -19.37
C HIS A 14 5.41 4.71 -18.12
N HIS A 15 4.09 4.68 -18.15
CA HIS A 15 3.28 4.13 -17.08
C HIS A 15 3.56 2.64 -16.88
N GLU A 16 3.70 1.87 -17.95
CA GLU A 16 4.03 0.45 -17.85
C GLU A 16 5.39 0.22 -17.23
N SER A 17 6.38 1.07 -17.54
CA SER A 17 7.71 0.97 -16.94
C SER A 17 7.65 1.18 -15.43
N VAL A 18 6.91 2.20 -14.97
CA VAL A 18 6.72 2.47 -13.55
C VAL A 18 5.96 1.32 -12.88
N LEU A 19 4.89 0.84 -13.50
CA LEU A 19 4.10 -0.27 -12.97
C LEU A 19 4.91 -1.56 -12.91
N ARG A 20 5.78 -1.80 -13.90
CA ARG A 20 6.63 -2.99 -13.91
C ARG A 20 7.60 -2.97 -12.73
N SER A 21 8.18 -1.81 -12.44
CA SER A 21 9.04 -1.64 -11.28
C SER A 21 8.28 -1.91 -9.99
N HIS A 22 7.05 -1.39 -9.87
CA HIS A 22 6.22 -1.62 -8.69
C HIS A 22 5.75 -3.07 -8.57
N ARG A 23 5.42 -3.72 -9.69
CA ARG A 23 5.00 -5.13 -9.68
C ARG A 23 6.11 -6.09 -9.29
N TRP A 24 7.37 -5.67 -9.48
CA TRP A 24 8.49 -6.45 -9.02
C TRP A 24 8.54 -6.47 -7.49
N ARG A 25 7.94 -5.50 -6.83
CA ARG A 25 7.91 -5.42 -5.39
C ARG A 25 6.82 -6.33 -4.85
N THR A 26 7.23 -7.37 -4.16
CA THR A 26 6.33 -8.29 -3.47
C THR A 26 6.51 -8.11 -1.96
N ALA A 27 5.65 -8.72 -1.16
CA ALA A 27 5.83 -8.69 0.29
C ALA A 27 7.18 -9.30 0.69
N HIS A 28 7.61 -10.36 0.00
CA HIS A 28 8.87 -11.01 0.32
C HIS A 28 10.10 -10.15 0.08
N ASN A 29 10.12 -9.33 -0.97
CA ASN A 29 11.27 -8.48 -1.27
C ASN A 29 11.17 -7.05 -0.73
N SER A 30 9.98 -6.57 -0.42
CA SER A 30 9.77 -5.19 -0.01
C SER A 30 9.25 -5.05 1.41
N ALA A 31 8.63 -6.07 1.96
CA ALA A 31 8.04 -6.04 3.29
C ALA A 31 8.42 -7.27 4.13
N ALA A 32 9.60 -7.86 3.86
CA ALA A 32 10.06 -9.04 4.57
C ALA A 32 10.12 -8.81 6.09
N TYR A 33 10.46 -7.60 6.52
CA TYR A 33 10.50 -7.21 7.92
C TYR A 33 9.14 -7.34 8.62
N LEU A 34 8.05 -7.33 7.87
CA LEU A 34 6.71 -7.42 8.41
C LEU A 34 6.21 -8.87 8.48
N LEU A 35 6.67 -9.74 7.59
CA LEU A 35 6.09 -11.08 7.41
C LEU A 35 6.04 -11.90 8.69
N GLU A 36 7.04 -11.78 9.54
CA GLU A 36 7.08 -12.50 10.81
C GLU A 36 6.04 -12.02 11.82
N ARG A 37 5.47 -10.84 11.59
CA ARG A 37 4.51 -10.24 12.49
C ARG A 37 3.07 -10.46 12.07
N LEU A 38 2.85 -11.03 10.88
CA LEU A 38 1.50 -11.28 10.36
C LEU A 38 0.98 -12.62 10.86
N THR A 39 -0.28 -12.62 11.22
CA THR A 39 -0.99 -13.81 11.70
C THR A 39 -2.28 -13.98 10.89
N PRO A 40 -2.63 -15.22 10.50
CA PRO A 40 -3.92 -15.44 9.87
C PRO A 40 -5.05 -14.90 10.75
N GLY A 41 -5.96 -14.16 10.13
CA GLY A 41 -7.05 -13.49 10.85
C GLY A 41 -6.81 -12.01 11.12
N ASP A 42 -5.60 -11.50 10.88
CA ASP A 42 -5.31 -10.09 11.11
C ASP A 42 -6.10 -9.18 10.18
N SER A 43 -6.45 -8.00 10.69
CA SER A 43 -6.98 -6.92 9.87
C SER A 43 -5.85 -5.94 9.59
N VAL A 44 -5.60 -5.69 8.32
CA VAL A 44 -4.44 -4.94 7.84
C VAL A 44 -4.89 -3.75 7.00
N LEU A 45 -4.24 -2.60 7.20
CA LEU A 45 -4.37 -1.46 6.31
C LEU A 45 -3.04 -1.31 5.58
N ASP A 46 -3.08 -1.36 4.25
CA ASP A 46 -1.90 -1.15 3.40
C ASP A 46 -2.00 0.22 2.75
N ILE A 47 -1.19 1.14 3.23
CA ILE A 47 -1.21 2.54 2.82
C ILE A 47 -0.27 2.77 1.65
N GLY A 48 -0.77 3.49 0.63
CA GLY A 48 -0.01 3.68 -0.60
C GLY A 48 0.13 2.37 -1.34
N CYS A 49 -1.00 1.70 -1.56
CA CYS A 49 -1.02 0.34 -2.05
C CYS A 49 -0.41 0.14 -3.44
N GLY A 50 -0.25 1.21 -4.22
CA GLY A 50 0.31 1.12 -5.57
C GLY A 50 -0.46 0.12 -6.42
N PRO A 51 0.21 -0.65 -7.28
CA PRO A 51 -0.47 -1.62 -8.14
C PRO A 51 -1.04 -2.83 -7.40
N GLY A 52 -0.78 -2.96 -6.12
CA GLY A 52 -1.43 -3.97 -5.29
C GLY A 52 -0.69 -5.29 -5.12
N THR A 53 0.53 -5.41 -5.62
CA THR A 53 1.28 -6.67 -5.49
C THR A 53 1.60 -7.01 -4.04
N ILE A 54 2.03 -6.03 -3.26
CA ILE A 54 2.27 -6.23 -1.82
C ILE A 54 0.95 -6.46 -1.11
N THR A 55 -0.09 -5.68 -1.44
CA THR A 55 -1.43 -5.81 -0.86
C THR A 55 -1.94 -7.24 -1.03
N ALA A 56 -1.83 -7.80 -2.23
CA ALA A 56 -2.29 -9.15 -2.53
C ALA A 56 -1.50 -10.20 -1.73
N ASP A 57 -0.19 -10.04 -1.62
CA ASP A 57 0.63 -10.94 -0.83
C ASP A 57 0.25 -10.89 0.65
N LEU A 58 0.00 -9.70 1.20
CA LEU A 58 -0.45 -9.55 2.58
C LEU A 58 -1.81 -10.23 2.78
N ALA A 59 -2.72 -10.05 1.84
CA ALA A 59 -4.04 -10.66 1.92
C ALA A 59 -3.98 -12.19 1.96
N ALA A 60 -3.10 -12.78 1.15
CA ALA A 60 -2.91 -14.22 1.15
C ALA A 60 -2.37 -14.71 2.51
N LEU A 61 -1.49 -13.93 3.13
CA LEU A 61 -0.87 -14.31 4.39
C LEU A 61 -1.81 -14.18 5.60
N VAL A 62 -2.72 -13.22 5.59
CA VAL A 62 -3.62 -12.98 6.71
C VAL A 62 -4.98 -13.65 6.56
N ALA A 63 -5.25 -14.30 5.44
CA ALA A 63 -6.53 -14.97 5.26
C ALA A 63 -6.80 -15.95 6.42
N PRO A 64 -8.02 -15.97 6.99
CA PRO A 64 -9.25 -15.33 6.57
C PRO A 64 -9.40 -13.87 7.04
N GLY A 65 -8.34 -13.25 7.51
CA GLY A 65 -8.36 -11.84 7.86
C GLY A 65 -8.53 -10.95 6.62
N HIS A 66 -8.48 -9.64 6.82
CA HIS A 66 -8.86 -8.70 5.77
C HIS A 66 -7.79 -7.64 5.56
N VAL A 67 -7.58 -7.23 4.31
CA VAL A 67 -6.69 -6.12 3.97
C VAL A 67 -7.49 -5.00 3.31
N VAL A 68 -7.29 -3.78 3.79
CA VAL A 68 -7.83 -2.59 3.14
C VAL A 68 -6.67 -1.92 2.41
N ALA A 69 -6.81 -1.74 1.10
CA ALA A 69 -5.84 -1.04 0.27
C ALA A 69 -6.20 0.44 0.21
N LEU A 70 -5.34 1.30 0.73
CA LEU A 70 -5.59 2.73 0.78
C LEU A 70 -4.64 3.47 -0.13
N ASP A 71 -5.16 4.37 -0.92
CA ASP A 71 -4.38 5.29 -1.74
C ASP A 71 -5.21 6.55 -1.98
N ARG A 72 -4.56 7.63 -2.37
CA ARG A 72 -5.25 8.89 -2.68
C ARG A 72 -5.91 8.83 -4.06
N SER A 73 -5.44 7.98 -4.96
CA SER A 73 -5.95 7.84 -6.31
C SER A 73 -6.98 6.71 -6.39
N PRO A 74 -8.23 7.02 -6.81
CA PRO A 74 -9.23 5.97 -7.02
C PRO A 74 -8.79 4.92 -8.03
N ASP A 75 -8.10 5.31 -9.10
CA ASP A 75 -7.65 4.37 -10.13
C ASP A 75 -6.62 3.39 -9.57
N ILE A 76 -5.73 3.85 -8.72
CA ILE A 76 -4.72 2.99 -8.07
C ILE A 76 -5.39 2.01 -7.12
N VAL A 77 -6.38 2.47 -6.35
CA VAL A 77 -7.13 1.60 -5.44
C VAL A 77 -7.85 0.52 -6.25
N ASP A 78 -8.49 0.90 -7.35
CA ASP A 78 -9.23 -0.04 -8.20
C ASP A 78 -8.27 -1.09 -8.79
N GLU A 79 -7.07 -0.69 -9.21
CA GLU A 79 -6.07 -1.63 -9.73
C GLU A 79 -5.63 -2.62 -8.67
N ALA A 80 -5.43 -2.17 -7.44
CA ALA A 80 -5.01 -3.04 -6.34
C ALA A 80 -6.08 -4.09 -6.02
N VAL A 81 -7.34 -3.66 -5.96
CA VAL A 81 -8.46 -4.57 -5.70
C VAL A 81 -8.64 -5.54 -6.86
N ALA A 82 -8.52 -5.08 -8.10
CA ALA A 82 -8.63 -5.93 -9.28
C ALA A 82 -7.54 -6.99 -9.30
N LEU A 83 -6.31 -6.63 -8.96
CA LEU A 83 -5.20 -7.59 -8.91
C LEU A 83 -5.47 -8.68 -7.88
N ALA A 84 -5.95 -8.32 -6.70
CA ALA A 84 -6.30 -9.29 -5.67
C ALA A 84 -7.39 -10.24 -6.16
N SER A 85 -8.43 -9.69 -6.79
CA SER A 85 -9.52 -10.49 -7.35
C SER A 85 -9.01 -11.44 -8.43
N ASP A 86 -8.13 -10.99 -9.31
CA ASP A 86 -7.53 -11.82 -10.36
C ASP A 86 -6.73 -12.98 -9.78
N ARG A 87 -6.18 -12.81 -8.59
CA ARG A 87 -5.46 -13.87 -7.90
C ARG A 87 -6.38 -14.76 -7.05
N GLY A 88 -7.69 -14.55 -7.13
CA GLY A 88 -8.66 -15.35 -6.38
C GLY A 88 -8.78 -14.97 -4.91
N LEU A 89 -8.31 -13.78 -4.54
CA LEU A 89 -8.41 -13.31 -3.16
C LEU A 89 -9.71 -12.52 -2.98
N ASP A 90 -10.48 -12.85 -1.97
CA ASP A 90 -11.76 -12.19 -1.69
C ASP A 90 -11.72 -11.34 -0.42
N ASN A 91 -10.55 -11.17 0.16
CA ASN A 91 -10.36 -10.48 1.42
C ASN A 91 -9.64 -9.13 1.29
N VAL A 92 -9.77 -8.46 0.16
CA VAL A 92 -9.23 -7.12 -0.07
C VAL A 92 -10.35 -6.16 -0.44
N THR A 93 -10.40 -5.02 0.23
CA THR A 93 -11.27 -3.91 -0.16
C THR A 93 -10.43 -2.68 -0.38
N GLY A 94 -10.93 -1.75 -1.16
CA GLY A 94 -10.25 -0.50 -1.47
C GLY A 94 -10.84 0.66 -0.68
N HIS A 95 -10.00 1.61 -0.32
CA HIS A 95 -10.41 2.85 0.32
C HIS A 95 -9.58 4.00 -0.24
N VAL A 96 -10.27 5.00 -0.80
CA VAL A 96 -9.62 6.20 -1.28
C VAL A 96 -9.53 7.17 -0.10
N GLY A 97 -8.32 7.56 0.27
CA GLY A 97 -8.15 8.40 1.44
C GLY A 97 -6.74 8.94 1.59
N ASP A 98 -6.56 9.72 2.64
CA ASP A 98 -5.31 10.39 2.96
C ASP A 98 -4.76 9.83 4.27
N VAL A 99 -3.48 9.50 4.27
CA VAL A 99 -2.81 8.96 5.46
C VAL A 99 -2.78 9.96 6.62
N HIS A 100 -2.91 11.26 6.34
CA HIS A 100 -2.95 12.26 7.41
C HIS A 100 -4.28 12.28 8.17
N SER A 101 -5.31 11.64 7.62
CA SER A 101 -6.63 11.58 8.22
C SER A 101 -7.29 10.26 7.83
N ILE A 102 -6.94 9.21 8.55
CA ILE A 102 -7.41 7.86 8.24
C ILE A 102 -8.82 7.66 8.81
N GLU A 103 -9.76 7.26 7.95
CA GLU A 103 -11.16 7.17 8.33
C GLU A 103 -11.50 5.83 8.98
N PHE A 104 -10.73 5.45 9.97
CA PHE A 104 -11.02 4.30 10.83
C PHE A 104 -11.03 4.75 12.30
N PRO A 105 -11.79 4.06 13.14
CA PRO A 105 -11.78 4.35 14.57
C PRO A 105 -10.42 4.07 15.21
N ASP A 106 -10.21 4.61 16.41
CA ASP A 106 -9.02 4.32 17.19
C ASP A 106 -8.92 2.84 17.50
N ALA A 107 -7.72 2.31 17.51
CA ALA A 107 -7.46 0.93 17.92
C ALA A 107 -8.31 -0.11 17.19
N HIS A 108 -8.49 0.08 15.90
CA HIS A 108 -9.38 -0.76 15.08
C HIS A 108 -8.67 -1.89 14.34
N LEU A 109 -7.42 -1.68 13.98
CA LEU A 109 -6.69 -2.60 13.10
C LEU A 109 -5.58 -3.32 13.85
N ASP A 110 -5.21 -4.51 13.38
CA ASP A 110 -4.09 -5.26 13.93
C ASP A 110 -2.75 -4.78 13.38
N VAL A 111 -2.71 -4.41 12.10
CA VAL A 111 -1.49 -4.03 11.40
C VAL A 111 -1.76 -2.88 10.45
N VAL A 112 -0.86 -1.90 10.45
CA VAL A 112 -0.82 -0.87 9.41
C VAL A 112 0.55 -0.91 8.76
N HIS A 113 0.57 -0.95 7.43
CA HIS A 113 1.79 -1.04 6.64
C HIS A 113 1.86 0.13 5.66
N ALA A 114 3.03 0.72 5.52
CA ALA A 114 3.29 1.76 4.52
C ALA A 114 4.70 1.57 3.97
N HIS A 115 4.80 1.26 2.66
CA HIS A 115 6.09 1.07 2.02
C HIS A 115 6.35 2.19 1.03
N GLN A 116 7.41 2.94 1.25
CA GLN A 116 7.82 4.05 0.39
C GLN A 116 6.73 5.14 0.28
N VAL A 117 6.08 5.46 1.40
CA VAL A 117 5.02 6.45 1.44
C VAL A 117 5.45 7.72 2.15
N LEU A 118 6.13 7.59 3.29
CA LEU A 118 6.41 8.72 4.17
C LEU A 118 7.30 9.79 3.55
N GLN A 119 8.16 9.43 2.59
CA GLN A 119 8.99 10.42 1.89
C GLN A 119 8.18 11.29 0.92
N HIS A 120 6.95 10.91 0.60
CA HIS A 120 6.11 11.63 -0.35
C HIS A 120 4.96 12.38 0.30
N VAL A 121 4.77 12.28 1.60
CA VAL A 121 3.67 12.94 2.29
C VAL A 121 4.09 14.30 2.82
N ALA A 122 3.13 15.21 2.96
CA ALA A 122 3.40 16.57 3.41
C ALA A 122 3.87 16.62 4.87
N ASP A 123 3.31 15.78 5.72
CA ASP A 123 3.63 15.74 7.15
C ASP A 123 3.81 14.29 7.62
N PRO A 124 5.02 13.75 7.56
CA PRO A 124 5.28 12.36 7.97
C PRO A 124 4.94 12.08 9.44
N VAL A 125 5.12 13.05 10.31
CA VAL A 125 4.80 12.87 11.73
C VAL A 125 3.30 12.73 11.93
N ALA A 126 2.49 13.57 11.27
CA ALA A 126 1.05 13.45 11.32
C ALA A 126 0.58 12.12 10.75
N ALA A 127 1.19 11.67 9.65
CA ALA A 127 0.89 10.38 9.04
C ALA A 127 1.18 9.23 10.01
N LEU A 128 2.35 9.22 10.63
CA LEU A 128 2.72 8.19 11.61
C LEU A 128 1.80 8.21 12.83
N THR A 129 1.39 9.39 13.27
CA THR A 129 0.45 9.54 14.39
C THR A 129 -0.90 8.90 14.07
N GLU A 130 -1.40 9.13 12.85
CA GLU A 130 -2.64 8.50 12.40
C GLU A 130 -2.51 6.99 12.25
N MET A 131 -1.40 6.52 11.70
CA MET A 131 -1.14 5.09 11.59
C MET A 131 -1.15 4.42 12.96
N ALA A 132 -0.51 5.05 13.94
CA ALA A 132 -0.49 4.53 15.32
C ALA A 132 -1.87 4.59 15.99
N ARG A 133 -2.66 5.64 15.71
CA ARG A 133 -3.98 5.79 16.29
C ARG A 133 -4.92 4.65 15.93
N VAL A 134 -4.89 4.23 14.67
CA VAL A 134 -5.82 3.21 14.18
C VAL A 134 -5.43 1.77 14.53
N VAL A 135 -4.20 1.57 15.01
CA VAL A 135 -3.73 0.23 15.40
C VAL A 135 -4.10 -0.01 16.86
N ARG A 136 -4.62 -1.20 17.14
CA ARG A 136 -4.95 -1.61 18.51
C ARG A 136 -3.69 -1.76 19.37
N PRO A 137 -3.82 -1.68 20.70
CA PRO A 137 -2.69 -1.99 21.59
C PRO A 137 -2.15 -3.39 21.32
N GLY A 138 -0.83 -3.50 21.19
CA GLY A 138 -0.20 -4.77 20.83
C GLY A 138 -0.14 -5.07 19.35
N GLY A 139 -0.74 -4.22 18.52
CA GLY A 139 -0.67 -4.33 17.06
C GLY A 139 0.67 -3.81 16.52
N VAL A 140 0.76 -3.73 15.18
CA VAL A 140 2.01 -3.39 14.51
C VAL A 140 1.82 -2.23 13.56
N VAL A 141 2.71 -1.24 13.63
CA VAL A 141 2.85 -0.21 12.61
C VAL A 141 4.19 -0.47 11.93
N ALA A 142 4.15 -0.76 10.63
CA ALA A 142 5.34 -1.06 9.86
C ALA A 142 5.46 -0.06 8.71
N ALA A 143 6.45 0.80 8.78
CA ALA A 143 6.69 1.82 7.77
C ALA A 143 8.14 1.77 7.32
N ARG A 144 8.33 1.82 6.02
CA ARG A 144 9.65 1.90 5.43
C ARG A 144 9.66 3.01 4.41
N ALA A 145 10.58 3.94 4.58
CA ALA A 145 10.73 5.08 3.69
C ALA A 145 12.21 5.27 3.33
N ARG A 146 12.45 5.83 2.14
CA ARG A 146 13.80 6.13 1.72
C ARG A 146 14.22 7.46 2.34
N ALA A 147 15.40 7.53 2.92
CA ALA A 147 15.94 8.79 3.41
C ALA A 147 16.32 9.69 2.22
N ASP A 148 15.99 10.98 2.35
CA ASP A 148 16.39 11.95 1.34
C ASP A 148 17.85 12.29 1.57
N ARG A 149 18.67 12.00 0.58
CA ARG A 149 20.12 12.23 0.67
C ARG A 149 20.48 13.72 0.76
N GLU A 150 19.64 14.60 0.25
CA GLU A 150 19.90 16.03 0.34
C GLU A 150 19.74 16.54 1.77
N HIS A 151 18.79 16.02 2.49
CA HIS A 151 18.59 16.40 3.89
C HIS A 151 19.67 15.82 4.80
N ALA A 152 20.27 14.71 4.40
CA ALA A 152 21.32 14.09 5.19
C ALA A 152 22.67 14.82 5.11
N ARG A 153 22.83 15.74 4.18
CA ARG A 153 24.07 16.51 4.03
C ARG A 153 24.06 17.84 4.79
N ARG A 154 22.97 18.16 5.45
CA ARG A 154 22.86 19.34 6.29
C ARG A 154 23.02 18.93 7.75
#